data_038141d5f2c18f48a9351da6a881a63f
#
_entry.id   038141d5f2c18f48a9351da6a881a63f
#
_cell.length_a   1.000
_cell.length_b   1.000
_cell.length_c   1.000
_cell.angle_alpha   90.00
_cell.angle_beta   90.00
_cell.angle_gamma   90.00
#
_symmetry.space_group_name_H-M   'P 1'
#
loop_
_entity.id
_entity.type
_entity.pdbx_description
1 polymer ?
#
loop_
_entity_poly.entity_id
_entity_poly.type
_entity_poly.pdbx_seq_one_letter_code
_entity_poly.pdbx_strand_id
1 'polypeptide(L)'
;DQLKADLLLILDGPMHSSKKPTLVFGNRGIASITLKVYGPKTSQHSGHYGNFIPNPALRLTKVLSSMKSDDGRVIIPGFYDGIRITDQVKSVLKKIPSEDELIKKRTKIKSVDKVAESYQESIQYPSLNIRGLQSGWVGSQVRTIIPSIAQAEIDVRLVLESDPLRLINLIKTHIESLGYKI
;
A
#
# COMPACT_ATOMS: atom_id res chain seq x y z
N ASP A 1 29.56 -25.90 -1.98
CA ASP A 1 28.71 -24.85 -2.60
C ASP A 1 28.23 -25.27 -3.98
N GLN A 2 27.24 -26.21 -4.01
CA GLN A 2 26.67 -26.74 -5.27
C GLN A 2 25.85 -25.71 -6.06
N LEU A 3 25.50 -24.56 -5.44
CA LEU A 3 24.67 -23.50 -6.05
C LEU A 3 25.47 -22.21 -6.35
N LYS A 4 26.78 -22.26 -6.28
CA LYS A 4 27.63 -21.11 -6.66
C LYS A 4 27.57 -20.95 -8.17
N ALA A 5 27.14 -19.77 -8.64
CA ALA A 5 27.04 -19.43 -10.05
C ALA A 5 27.37 -17.96 -10.26
N ASP A 6 27.94 -17.64 -11.43
CA ASP A 6 28.25 -16.25 -11.82
C ASP A 6 26.99 -15.53 -12.37
N LEU A 7 26.02 -16.29 -12.84
CA LEU A 7 24.78 -15.76 -13.41
C LEU A 7 23.60 -16.69 -13.07
N LEU A 8 22.49 -16.09 -12.60
CA LEU A 8 21.20 -16.76 -12.44
C LEU A 8 20.23 -16.23 -13.49
N LEU A 9 19.74 -17.09 -14.37
CA LEU A 9 18.70 -16.77 -15.33
C LEU A 9 17.36 -17.36 -14.85
N ILE A 10 16.39 -16.50 -14.55
CA ILE A 10 15.05 -16.88 -14.12
C ILE A 10 14.10 -16.71 -15.31
N LEU A 11 13.61 -17.82 -15.84
CA LEU A 11 12.64 -17.87 -16.94
C LEU A 11 11.21 -17.97 -16.38
N ASP A 12 10.86 -17.04 -15.49
CA ASP A 12 9.58 -16.98 -14.82
C ASP A 12 9.02 -15.56 -14.87
N GLY A 13 7.70 -15.43 -14.79
CA GLY A 13 6.99 -14.16 -14.78
C GLY A 13 5.92 -14.05 -15.87
N PRO A 14 5.00 -13.08 -15.72
CA PRO A 14 3.94 -12.89 -16.71
C PRO A 14 4.49 -12.29 -18.00
N MET A 15 4.08 -12.86 -19.13
CA MET A 15 4.29 -12.25 -20.42
C MET A 15 3.46 -10.96 -20.52
N HIS A 16 4.03 -9.94 -21.17
CA HIS A 16 3.29 -8.71 -21.48
C HIS A 16 2.04 -9.03 -22.33
N SER A 17 0.96 -8.30 -22.12
CA SER A 17 -0.35 -8.54 -22.77
C SER A 17 -0.29 -8.46 -24.30
N SER A 18 0.68 -7.73 -24.86
CA SER A 18 0.93 -7.66 -26.31
C SER A 18 1.48 -8.96 -26.92
N LYS A 19 1.80 -9.97 -26.08
CA LYS A 19 2.47 -11.23 -26.48
C LYS A 19 3.82 -11.02 -27.19
N LYS A 20 4.41 -9.85 -27.08
CA LYS A 20 5.76 -9.57 -27.61
C LYS A 20 6.82 -10.02 -26.62
N PRO A 21 8.02 -10.40 -27.07
CA PRO A 21 9.16 -10.65 -26.19
C PRO A 21 9.36 -9.44 -25.25
N THR A 22 9.48 -9.72 -23.96
CA THR A 22 9.55 -8.68 -22.93
C THR A 22 10.78 -8.89 -22.08
N LEU A 23 11.56 -7.83 -21.90
CA LEU A 23 12.69 -7.79 -20.99
C LEU A 23 12.31 -6.96 -19.77
N VAL A 24 12.39 -7.57 -18.58
CA VAL A 24 12.11 -6.94 -17.30
C VAL A 24 13.44 -6.62 -16.62
N PHE A 25 13.71 -5.34 -16.40
CA PHE A 25 14.99 -4.87 -15.84
C PHE A 25 15.05 -4.91 -14.32
N GLY A 26 13.94 -5.20 -13.65
CA GLY A 26 13.90 -5.27 -12.20
C GLY A 26 12.50 -5.51 -11.67
N ASN A 27 12.43 -5.82 -10.38
CA ASN A 27 11.19 -6.02 -9.65
C ASN A 27 11.08 -5.01 -8.51
N ARG A 28 9.85 -4.64 -8.17
CA ARG A 28 9.59 -3.78 -7.02
C ARG A 28 9.87 -4.53 -5.72
N GLY A 29 10.59 -3.88 -4.80
CA GLY A 29 10.77 -4.39 -3.45
C GLY A 29 9.48 -4.27 -2.62
N ILE A 30 9.53 -4.75 -1.38
CA ILE A 30 8.42 -4.67 -0.44
C ILE A 30 8.93 -4.42 0.98
N ALA A 31 8.24 -3.51 1.71
CA ALA A 31 8.30 -3.41 3.16
C ALA A 31 6.91 -3.68 3.72
N SER A 32 6.82 -4.57 4.72
CA SER A 32 5.56 -4.96 5.34
C SER A 32 5.47 -4.36 6.74
N ILE A 33 4.29 -3.80 7.07
CA ILE A 33 4.02 -3.14 8.34
C ILE A 33 2.72 -3.68 8.90
N THR A 34 2.74 -4.10 10.17
CA THR A 34 1.53 -4.35 10.95
C THR A 34 1.26 -3.16 11.83
N LEU A 35 0.12 -2.50 11.64
CA LEU A 35 -0.34 -1.39 12.47
C LEU A 35 -1.44 -1.86 13.40
N LYS A 36 -1.22 -1.72 14.71
CA LYS A 36 -2.19 -2.08 15.74
C LYS A 36 -2.62 -0.85 16.52
N VAL A 37 -3.92 -0.68 16.69
CA VAL A 37 -4.51 0.36 17.54
C VAL A 37 -5.23 -0.32 18.70
N TYR A 38 -4.79 -0.02 19.90
CA TYR A 38 -5.36 -0.57 21.11
C TYR A 38 -6.52 0.29 21.61
N GLY A 39 -7.58 -0.37 22.05
CA GLY A 39 -8.75 0.20 22.71
C GLY A 39 -8.77 -0.14 24.21
N PRO A 40 -9.95 -0.46 24.78
CA PRO A 40 -10.06 -0.91 26.18
C PRO A 40 -9.36 -2.28 26.34
N LYS A 41 -8.91 -2.58 27.56
CA LYS A 41 -8.23 -3.84 27.91
C LYS A 41 -8.99 -5.09 27.45
N THR A 42 -10.31 -5.05 27.52
CA THR A 42 -11.23 -6.08 27.01
C THR A 42 -12.36 -5.38 26.26
N SER A 43 -12.92 -6.05 25.26
CA SER A 43 -14.05 -5.51 24.51
C SER A 43 -15.22 -5.15 25.44
N GLN A 44 -15.86 -4.01 25.22
CA GLN A 44 -16.90 -3.48 26.07
C GLN A 44 -18.24 -3.43 25.33
N HIS A 45 -19.35 -3.52 26.05
CA HIS A 45 -20.67 -3.39 25.47
C HIS A 45 -20.91 -1.95 24.98
N SER A 46 -21.20 -1.79 23.67
CA SER A 46 -21.33 -0.45 23.05
C SER A 46 -22.55 0.32 23.55
N GLY A 47 -23.62 -0.37 23.94
CA GLY A 47 -24.81 0.26 24.54
C GLY A 47 -24.54 0.89 25.91
N HIS A 48 -23.55 0.40 26.67
CA HIS A 48 -23.19 0.96 27.98
C HIS A 48 -22.08 2.02 27.85
N TYR A 49 -21.11 1.82 26.95
CA TYR A 49 -19.89 2.60 26.92
C TYR A 49 -19.68 3.36 25.60
N GLY A 50 -20.67 3.32 24.68
CA GLY A 50 -20.67 4.17 23.49
C GLY A 50 -20.59 5.65 23.86
N ASN A 51 -19.95 6.46 23.02
CA ASN A 51 -19.64 7.88 23.26
C ASN A 51 -18.69 8.18 24.44
N PHE A 52 -18.30 7.17 25.23
CA PHE A 52 -17.37 7.33 26.33
C PHE A 52 -16.02 6.65 26.06
N ILE A 53 -16.04 5.37 25.68
CA ILE A 53 -14.81 4.64 25.34
C ILE A 53 -14.49 4.83 23.85
N PRO A 54 -13.28 5.33 23.50
CA PRO A 54 -12.87 5.48 22.11
C PRO A 54 -12.80 4.14 21.39
N ASN A 55 -13.35 4.09 20.18
CA ASN A 55 -13.33 2.88 19.35
C ASN A 55 -12.02 2.79 18.56
N PRO A 56 -11.20 1.71 18.72
CA PRO A 56 -9.94 1.55 18.01
C PRO A 56 -10.11 1.38 16.51
N ALA A 57 -11.22 0.82 16.04
CA ALA A 57 -11.50 0.71 14.60
C ALA A 57 -11.64 2.09 13.94
N LEU A 58 -12.37 3.02 14.58
CA LEU A 58 -12.49 4.40 14.09
C LEU A 58 -11.16 5.15 14.12
N ARG A 59 -10.33 4.91 15.14
CA ARG A 59 -8.99 5.50 15.19
C ARG A 59 -8.09 4.96 14.08
N LEU A 60 -8.09 3.66 13.88
CA LEU A 60 -7.32 3.03 12.80
C LEU A 60 -7.75 3.54 11.42
N THR A 61 -9.05 3.61 11.15
CA THR A 61 -9.56 4.10 9.85
C THR A 61 -9.17 5.56 9.61
N LYS A 62 -9.18 6.42 10.63
CA LYS A 62 -8.68 7.80 10.52
C LYS A 62 -7.20 7.85 10.14
N VAL A 63 -6.37 7.05 10.79
CA VAL A 63 -4.93 6.96 10.48
C VAL A 63 -4.73 6.48 9.05
N LEU A 64 -5.39 5.42 8.63
CA LEU A 64 -5.26 4.87 7.27
C LEU A 64 -5.75 5.88 6.21
N SER A 65 -6.89 6.52 6.44
CA SER A 65 -7.45 7.53 5.53
C SER A 65 -6.55 8.76 5.38
N SER A 66 -5.79 9.14 6.43
CA SER A 66 -4.87 10.27 6.36
C SER A 66 -3.60 10.02 5.55
N MET A 67 -3.31 8.76 5.17
CA MET A 67 -2.10 8.40 4.44
C MET A 67 -2.22 8.55 2.92
N LYS A 68 -3.44 8.53 2.38
CA LYS A 68 -3.71 8.63 0.94
C LYS A 68 -4.83 9.62 0.67
N SER A 69 -4.72 10.33 -0.45
CA SER A 69 -5.80 11.14 -1.00
C SER A 69 -6.85 10.29 -1.74
N ASP A 70 -7.99 10.88 -2.05
CA ASP A 70 -9.09 10.19 -2.74
C ASP A 70 -8.72 9.72 -4.15
N ASP A 71 -7.73 10.34 -4.77
CA ASP A 71 -7.18 9.94 -6.06
C ASP A 71 -6.06 8.89 -5.96
N GLY A 72 -5.82 8.35 -4.77
CA GLY A 72 -4.91 7.23 -4.52
C GLY A 72 -3.45 7.61 -4.29
N ARG A 73 -3.10 8.90 -4.33
CA ARG A 73 -1.74 9.36 -4.05
C ARG A 73 -1.44 9.31 -2.56
N VAL A 74 -0.26 8.83 -2.17
CA VAL A 74 0.21 8.88 -0.78
C VAL A 74 0.53 10.34 -0.43
N ILE A 75 -0.08 10.86 0.64
CA ILE A 75 0.05 12.26 1.06
C ILE A 75 0.93 12.43 2.30
N ILE A 76 1.61 11.37 2.73
CA ILE A 76 2.63 11.45 3.78
C ILE A 76 3.78 12.32 3.28
N PRO A 77 4.13 13.42 3.96
CA PRO A 77 5.22 14.30 3.53
C PRO A 77 6.53 13.55 3.31
N GLY A 78 7.20 13.80 2.19
CA GLY A 78 8.47 13.16 1.84
C GLY A 78 8.36 11.74 1.28
N PHE A 79 7.17 11.14 1.16
CA PHE A 79 7.02 9.75 0.71
C PHE A 79 7.63 9.50 -0.68
N TYR A 80 7.52 10.46 -1.58
CA TYR A 80 8.04 10.38 -2.95
C TYR A 80 9.40 11.06 -3.15
N ASP A 81 10.01 11.61 -2.09
CA ASP A 81 11.28 12.31 -2.21
C ASP A 81 12.39 11.36 -2.70
N GLY A 82 13.21 11.87 -3.59
CA GLY A 82 14.30 11.12 -4.22
C GLY A 82 13.89 10.36 -5.48
N ILE A 83 12.60 10.17 -5.75
CA ILE A 83 12.13 9.48 -6.96
C ILE A 83 12.38 10.37 -8.18
N ARG A 84 13.13 9.86 -9.16
CA ARG A 84 13.50 10.59 -10.37
C ARG A 84 13.13 9.78 -11.60
N ILE A 85 12.08 10.18 -12.29
CA ILE A 85 11.74 9.64 -13.60
C ILE A 85 12.29 10.58 -14.67
N THR A 86 13.43 10.24 -15.24
CA THR A 86 14.09 11.06 -16.26
C THR A 86 13.30 11.06 -17.58
N ASP A 87 13.53 12.04 -18.43
CA ASP A 87 12.89 12.10 -19.74
C ASP A 87 13.26 10.89 -20.61
N GLN A 88 14.46 10.34 -20.44
CA GLN A 88 14.85 9.09 -21.09
C GLN A 88 13.96 7.93 -20.66
N VAL A 89 13.71 7.76 -19.35
CA VAL A 89 12.81 6.73 -18.81
C VAL A 89 11.40 6.95 -19.34
N LYS A 90 10.87 8.17 -19.28
CA LYS A 90 9.55 8.51 -19.83
C LYS A 90 9.44 8.18 -21.32
N SER A 91 10.48 8.47 -22.11
CA SER A 91 10.53 8.13 -23.53
C SER A 91 10.47 6.62 -23.78
N VAL A 92 11.12 5.82 -22.93
CA VAL A 92 11.06 4.35 -23.02
C VAL A 92 9.65 3.85 -22.63
N LEU A 93 9.09 4.35 -21.52
CA LEU A 93 7.76 3.96 -21.06
C LEU A 93 6.68 4.24 -22.10
N LYS A 94 6.75 5.37 -22.82
CA LYS A 94 5.83 5.72 -23.91
C LYS A 94 5.87 4.76 -25.11
N LYS A 95 6.96 3.99 -25.28
CA LYS A 95 7.07 2.97 -26.33
C LYS A 95 6.42 1.64 -25.96
N ILE A 96 6.14 1.43 -24.66
CA ILE A 96 5.48 0.21 -24.20
C ILE A 96 3.98 0.32 -24.56
N PRO A 97 3.39 -0.71 -25.17
CA PRO A 97 1.95 -0.71 -25.44
C PRO A 97 1.15 -0.50 -24.15
N SER A 98 0.19 0.42 -24.14
CA SER A 98 -0.65 0.64 -22.97
C SER A 98 -1.50 -0.58 -22.64
N GLU A 99 -1.55 -0.93 -21.37
CA GLU A 99 -2.40 -1.99 -20.81
C GLU A 99 -3.58 -1.43 -20.02
N ASP A 100 -3.72 -0.10 -19.91
CA ASP A 100 -4.67 0.57 -19.02
C ASP A 100 -6.11 0.11 -19.26
N GLU A 101 -6.56 0.12 -20.50
CA GLU A 101 -7.93 -0.32 -20.85
C GLU A 101 -8.12 -1.83 -20.66
N LEU A 102 -7.09 -2.62 -20.96
CA LEU A 102 -7.13 -4.06 -20.73
C LEU A 102 -7.22 -4.38 -19.23
N ILE A 103 -6.46 -3.67 -18.38
CA ILE A 103 -6.50 -3.81 -16.93
C ILE A 103 -7.88 -3.44 -16.41
N LYS A 104 -8.43 -2.28 -16.79
CA LYS A 104 -9.79 -1.85 -16.40
C LYS A 104 -10.84 -2.89 -16.76
N LYS A 105 -10.79 -3.39 -18.01
CA LYS A 105 -11.73 -4.42 -18.49
C LYS A 105 -11.62 -5.72 -17.70
N ARG A 106 -10.39 -6.20 -17.46
CA ARG A 106 -10.12 -7.46 -16.74
C ARG A 106 -10.54 -7.38 -15.28
N THR A 107 -10.23 -6.27 -14.62
CA THR A 107 -10.50 -6.04 -13.20
C THR A 107 -11.90 -5.48 -12.93
N LYS A 108 -12.63 -5.06 -13.97
CA LYS A 108 -13.97 -4.45 -13.90
C LYS A 108 -14.01 -3.17 -13.04
N ILE A 109 -12.88 -2.46 -12.91
CA ILE A 109 -12.85 -1.17 -12.23
C ILE A 109 -13.29 -0.05 -13.16
N LYS A 110 -13.97 0.96 -12.61
CA LYS A 110 -14.46 2.12 -13.37
C LYS A 110 -13.44 3.26 -13.41
N SER A 111 -12.65 3.40 -12.36
CA SER A 111 -11.63 4.44 -12.21
C SER A 111 -10.33 3.83 -11.71
N VAL A 112 -9.23 4.51 -11.94
CA VAL A 112 -7.89 4.17 -11.46
C VAL A 112 -7.37 5.27 -10.55
N ASP A 113 -6.40 4.93 -9.69
CA ASP A 113 -5.64 5.92 -8.93
C ASP A 113 -4.83 6.79 -9.91
N LYS A 114 -4.70 8.10 -9.59
CA LYS A 114 -4.04 9.10 -10.45
C LYS A 114 -2.65 9.48 -9.93
N VAL A 115 -1.82 8.48 -9.67
CA VAL A 115 -0.44 8.72 -9.21
C VAL A 115 0.44 9.23 -10.35
N ALA A 116 0.21 8.74 -11.58
CA ALA A 116 0.86 9.16 -12.81
C ALA A 116 -0.09 9.02 -14.02
N GLU A 117 0.41 9.37 -15.23
CA GLU A 117 -0.42 9.41 -16.45
C GLU A 117 -0.79 8.02 -16.98
N SER A 118 0.02 6.98 -16.71
CA SER A 118 -0.20 5.61 -17.19
C SER A 118 0.11 4.57 -16.11
N TYR A 119 -0.38 3.34 -16.33
CA TYR A 119 -0.01 2.20 -15.48
C TYR A 119 1.51 2.01 -15.40
N GLN A 120 2.19 2.04 -16.55
CA GLN A 120 3.64 1.84 -16.63
C GLN A 120 4.42 2.91 -15.86
N GLU A 121 3.96 4.15 -15.88
CA GLU A 121 4.57 5.22 -15.10
C GLU A 121 4.22 5.11 -13.61
N SER A 122 2.98 4.77 -13.27
CA SER A 122 2.51 4.63 -11.90
C SER A 122 3.30 3.60 -11.10
N ILE A 123 3.72 2.51 -11.74
CA ILE A 123 4.54 1.48 -11.07
C ILE A 123 6.01 1.89 -10.86
N GLN A 124 6.46 3.01 -11.40
CA GLN A 124 7.79 3.61 -11.12
C GLN A 124 7.81 4.40 -9.81
N TYR A 125 6.66 4.59 -9.14
CA TYR A 125 6.57 5.23 -7.84
C TYR A 125 6.38 4.19 -6.73
N PRO A 126 6.88 4.45 -5.51
CA PRO A 126 6.52 3.62 -4.36
C PRO A 126 5.01 3.72 -4.10
N SER A 127 4.43 2.66 -3.59
CA SER A 127 2.99 2.65 -3.26
C SER A 127 2.75 2.11 -1.87
N LEU A 128 1.68 2.58 -1.24
CA LEU A 128 1.18 2.09 0.04
C LEU A 128 -0.18 1.41 -0.21
N ASN A 129 -0.29 0.17 0.21
CA ASN A 129 -1.49 -0.63 0.06
C ASN A 129 -1.90 -1.26 1.39
N ILE A 130 -3.19 -1.26 1.69
CA ILE A 130 -3.78 -1.95 2.84
C ILE A 130 -4.21 -3.32 2.36
N ARG A 131 -3.45 -4.37 2.70
CA ARG A 131 -3.72 -5.74 2.30
C ARG A 131 -4.61 -6.51 3.26
N GLY A 132 -4.85 -5.97 4.44
CA GLY A 132 -5.72 -6.55 5.45
C GLY A 132 -6.17 -5.53 6.48
N LEU A 133 -7.43 -5.65 6.94
CA LEU A 133 -8.02 -4.80 7.97
C LEU A 133 -8.95 -5.64 8.83
N GLN A 134 -8.77 -5.61 10.14
CA GLN A 134 -9.57 -6.39 11.08
C GLN A 134 -9.84 -5.62 12.36
N SER A 135 -11.10 -5.68 12.83
CA SER A 135 -11.51 -5.27 14.18
C SER A 135 -12.89 -5.85 14.49
N GLY A 136 -13.06 -6.40 15.70
CA GLY A 136 -14.32 -7.03 16.07
C GLY A 136 -14.70 -8.22 15.19
N TRP A 137 -16.01 -8.44 15.03
CA TRP A 137 -16.57 -9.52 14.21
C TRP A 137 -17.65 -8.99 13.28
N VAL A 138 -17.83 -9.66 12.14
CA VAL A 138 -18.81 -9.32 11.11
C VAL A 138 -19.65 -10.56 10.75
N GLY A 139 -20.72 -10.35 9.98
CA GLY A 139 -21.62 -11.43 9.52
C GLY A 139 -22.36 -12.09 10.69
N SER A 140 -22.46 -13.41 10.69
CA SER A 140 -23.18 -14.18 11.70
C SER A 140 -22.59 -14.10 13.12
N GLN A 141 -21.34 -13.65 13.25
CA GLN A 141 -20.65 -13.52 14.53
C GLN A 141 -20.68 -12.09 15.09
N VAL A 142 -21.39 -11.16 14.47
CA VAL A 142 -21.47 -9.76 14.91
C VAL A 142 -21.91 -9.66 16.38
N ARG A 143 -21.30 -8.74 17.11
CA ARG A 143 -21.60 -8.47 18.53
C ARG A 143 -21.68 -6.98 18.76
N THR A 144 -22.49 -6.58 19.75
CA THR A 144 -22.70 -5.18 20.14
C THR A 144 -21.55 -4.70 21.05
N ILE A 145 -20.36 -4.49 20.49
CA ILE A 145 -19.15 -4.19 21.26
C ILE A 145 -18.38 -2.99 20.73
N ILE A 146 -17.55 -2.42 21.61
CA ILE A 146 -16.38 -1.60 21.31
C ILE A 146 -15.18 -2.57 21.37
N PRO A 147 -14.49 -2.86 20.27
CA PRO A 147 -13.37 -3.80 20.24
C PRO A 147 -12.21 -3.37 21.14
N SER A 148 -11.42 -4.33 21.60
CA SER A 148 -10.18 -4.06 22.35
C SER A 148 -9.00 -3.71 21.45
N ILE A 149 -9.05 -4.09 20.16
CA ILE A 149 -7.98 -3.87 19.18
C ILE A 149 -8.55 -3.71 17.77
N ALA A 150 -7.86 -2.93 16.97
CA ALA A 150 -7.97 -2.91 15.51
C ALA A 150 -6.59 -3.07 14.89
N GLN A 151 -6.49 -3.79 13.78
CA GLN A 151 -5.23 -4.09 13.11
C GLN A 151 -5.35 -3.91 11.61
N ALA A 152 -4.30 -3.34 11.01
CA ALA A 152 -4.12 -3.28 9.57
C ALA A 152 -2.77 -3.89 9.17
N GLU A 153 -2.78 -4.62 8.06
CA GLU A 153 -1.59 -5.08 7.37
C GLU A 153 -1.35 -4.17 6.16
N ILE A 154 -0.19 -3.55 6.12
CA ILE A 154 0.20 -2.59 5.09
C ILE A 154 1.42 -3.14 4.36
N ASP A 155 1.42 -3.06 3.04
CA ASP A 155 2.60 -3.23 2.22
C ASP A 155 2.96 -1.92 1.51
N VAL A 156 4.24 -1.59 1.57
CA VAL A 156 4.84 -0.49 0.83
C VAL A 156 5.69 -1.10 -0.29
N ARG A 157 5.28 -0.89 -1.54
CA ARG A 157 6.09 -1.30 -2.69
C ARG A 157 7.20 -0.29 -2.91
N LEU A 158 8.41 -0.81 -3.06
CA LEU A 158 9.63 -0.03 -3.16
C LEU A 158 10.09 0.04 -4.62
N VAL A 159 10.67 1.16 -5.00
CA VAL A 159 11.38 1.34 -6.27
C VAL A 159 12.86 1.55 -5.98
N LEU A 160 13.69 1.67 -7.01
CA LEU A 160 15.16 1.70 -6.87
C LEU A 160 15.65 2.76 -5.86
N GLU A 161 15.04 3.94 -5.87
CA GLU A 161 15.42 5.07 -5.00
C GLU A 161 14.78 5.01 -3.61
N SER A 162 13.97 3.98 -3.33
CA SER A 162 13.27 3.86 -2.05
C SER A 162 14.17 3.29 -0.97
N ASP A 163 14.33 4.03 0.12
CA ASP A 163 14.88 3.50 1.37
C ASP A 163 13.73 3.01 2.25
N PRO A 164 13.64 1.69 2.53
CA PRO A 164 12.54 1.13 3.32
C PRO A 164 12.50 1.68 4.75
N LEU A 165 13.64 1.90 5.39
CA LEU A 165 13.69 2.43 6.76
C LEU A 165 13.22 3.87 6.81
N ARG A 166 13.63 4.68 5.84
CA ARG A 166 13.13 6.06 5.70
C ARG A 166 11.61 6.08 5.53
N LEU A 167 11.05 5.28 4.64
CA LEU A 167 9.61 5.24 4.40
C LEU A 167 8.83 4.78 5.64
N ILE A 168 9.32 3.78 6.37
CA ILE A 168 8.72 3.34 7.64
C ILE A 168 8.75 4.46 8.67
N ASN A 169 9.86 5.20 8.78
CA ASN A 169 9.97 6.33 9.70
C ASN A 169 9.05 7.48 9.31
N LEU A 170 8.86 7.78 8.02
CA LEU A 170 7.89 8.78 7.58
C LEU A 170 6.46 8.39 7.97
N ILE A 171 6.09 7.12 7.84
CA ILE A 171 4.79 6.61 8.28
C ILE A 171 4.63 6.78 9.79
N LYS A 172 5.64 6.44 10.60
CA LYS A 172 5.61 6.65 12.06
C LYS A 172 5.43 8.11 12.41
N THR A 173 6.27 9.00 11.87
CA THR A 173 6.20 10.45 12.11
C THR A 173 4.82 11.02 11.69
N HIS A 174 4.26 10.52 10.59
CA HIS A 174 2.91 10.92 10.17
C HIS A 174 1.86 10.52 11.20
N ILE A 175 1.92 9.28 11.73
CA ILE A 175 0.99 8.81 12.77
C ILE A 175 1.14 9.63 14.06
N GLU A 176 2.38 9.94 14.45
CA GLU A 176 2.67 10.78 15.63
C GLU A 176 2.15 12.21 15.45
N SER A 177 2.23 12.78 14.24
CA SER A 177 1.70 14.11 13.94
C SER A 177 0.18 14.20 14.10
N LEU A 178 -0.53 13.07 14.04
CA LEU A 178 -1.97 12.96 14.32
C LEU A 178 -2.29 12.88 15.84
N GLY A 179 -1.26 12.95 16.69
CA GLY A 179 -1.40 12.88 18.16
C GLY A 179 -1.40 11.46 18.73
N TYR A 180 -1.05 10.44 17.94
CA TYR A 180 -0.89 9.08 18.44
C TYR A 180 0.56 8.84 18.91
N LYS A 181 0.71 7.93 19.87
CA LYS A 181 2.03 7.45 20.34
C LYS A 181 2.31 6.09 19.72
N ILE A 182 3.53 5.91 19.24
CA ILE A 182 4.03 4.63 18.71
C ILE A 182 5.05 4.04 19.69
#